data_265848ed827cfcfec1e154e9180f9b12
#
_entry.id   265848ed827cfcfec1e154e9180f9b12
#
_cell.length_a   1.000
_cell.length_b   1.000
_cell.length_c   1.000
_cell.angle_alpha   90.00
_cell.angle_beta   90.00
_cell.angle_gamma   90.00
#
_symmetry.space_group_name_H-M   'P 1'
#
loop_
_entity.id
_entity.type
_entity.pdbx_description
1 polymer ?
#
loop_
_entity_poly.entity_id
_entity_poly.type
_entity_poly.pdbx_seq_one_letter_code
_entity_poly.pdbx_strand_id
1 'polypeptide(L)'
;MDDRYNRYNRRKYSLKVHIVLVTKYRKQLLRGSIADDVKQKILDIANANGYEIIAMETDKDHIHFLLSYDTTDRICNIVKTVKQQTTYYLWQKYDSFLSKQYWKKKIFWSDGYFACSIGEVSSATIQKYIESQG
;
A
#
# COMPACT_ATOMS: atom_id res chain seq x y z
N MET A 1 25.13 -5.37 -23.13
CA MET A 1 24.68 -4.85 -22.82
C MET A 1 24.13 -4.96 -22.83
N ASP A 2 23.83 -5.45 -23.27
CA ASP A 2 23.40 -4.88 -22.58
C ASP A 2 22.32 -5.35 -21.93
N ASP A 3 22.51 -6.29 -21.16
CA ASP A 3 21.58 -6.60 -20.31
C ASP A 3 21.08 -5.48 -19.62
N ARG A 4 21.93 -4.59 -19.37
CA ARG A 4 21.53 -3.40 -18.84
C ARG A 4 20.47 -2.79 -19.71
N TYR A 5 20.57 -3.00 -21.00
CA TYR A 5 19.64 -2.46 -21.91
C TYR A 5 18.29 -3.11 -21.71
N ASN A 6 18.23 -4.38 -21.50
CA ASN A 6 16.99 -5.04 -21.29
C ASN A 6 16.32 -4.64 -20.01
N ARG A 7 17.07 -4.56 -18.93
CA ARG A 7 16.55 -4.10 -17.73
C ARG A 7 16.04 -2.73 -17.83
N TYR A 8 16.83 -1.94 -18.56
CA TYR A 8 16.54 -0.63 -18.79
C TYR A 8 15.29 -0.48 -19.55
N ASN A 9 15.05 -1.30 -20.53
CA ASN A 9 13.85 -1.25 -21.27
C ASN A 9 12.64 -1.56 -20.45
N ARG A 10 12.75 -2.46 -19.53
CA ARG A 10 11.68 -2.75 -18.65
C ARG A 10 11.29 -1.52 -17.88
N ARG A 11 12.27 -0.78 -17.40
CA ARG A 11 11.98 0.42 -16.66
C ARG A 11 11.41 1.52 -17.52
N LYS A 12 11.82 1.57 -18.76
CA LYS A 12 11.27 2.57 -19.66
C LYS A 12 9.78 2.44 -19.80
N TYR A 13 9.27 1.23 -19.71
CA TYR A 13 7.86 0.99 -19.88
C TYR A 13 7.13 0.79 -18.58
N SER A 14 7.74 1.18 -17.48
CA SER A 14 7.09 1.08 -16.19
C SER A 14 5.88 1.98 -16.13
N LEU A 15 4.85 1.46 -15.54
CA LEU A 15 3.64 2.21 -15.26
C LEU A 15 3.70 2.71 -13.85
N LYS A 16 2.93 3.74 -13.54
CA LYS A 16 2.90 4.29 -12.19
C LYS A 16 1.46 4.37 -11.71
N VAL A 17 1.27 4.14 -10.44
CA VAL A 17 -0.06 4.19 -9.85
C VAL A 17 0.03 4.78 -8.45
N HIS A 18 -0.93 5.67 -8.15
CA HIS A 18 -1.15 6.14 -6.79
C HIS A 18 -2.12 5.16 -6.14
N ILE A 19 -1.76 4.65 -4.98
CA ILE A 19 -2.62 3.72 -4.24
C ILE A 19 -2.87 4.31 -2.87
N VAL A 20 -4.13 4.25 -2.42
CA VAL A 20 -4.50 4.66 -1.07
C VAL A 20 -5.19 3.48 -0.41
N LEU A 21 -4.70 3.10 0.76
CA LEU A 21 -5.31 2.06 1.58
C LEU A 21 -5.74 2.69 2.90
N VAL A 22 -6.96 2.40 3.31
CA VAL A 22 -7.53 2.97 4.52
C VAL A 22 -7.73 1.86 5.54
N THR A 23 -7.48 2.13 6.81
CA THR A 23 -7.68 1.13 7.87
C THR A 23 -9.18 0.82 8.00
N LYS A 24 -9.47 -0.41 8.40
CA LYS A 24 -10.86 -0.84 8.60
C LYS A 24 -11.51 0.03 9.67
N TYR A 25 -12.69 0.54 9.37
CA TYR A 25 -13.44 1.47 10.22
C TYR A 25 -12.71 2.79 10.45
N ARG A 26 -11.72 3.10 9.61
CA ARG A 26 -10.90 4.32 9.73
C ARG A 26 -10.25 4.46 11.10
N LYS A 27 -9.89 3.35 11.71
CA LYS A 27 -9.23 3.41 13.00
C LYS A 27 -7.85 4.05 12.88
N GLN A 28 -7.51 4.89 13.85
CA GLN A 28 -6.28 5.67 13.79
C GLN A 28 -5.09 4.84 14.28
N LEU A 29 -4.75 3.81 13.51
CA LEU A 29 -3.72 2.84 13.88
C LEU A 29 -2.36 3.09 13.24
N LEU A 30 -2.30 3.92 12.20
CA LEU A 30 -1.05 4.18 11.49
C LEU A 30 -0.25 5.27 12.19
N ARG A 31 0.26 4.93 13.36
CA ARG A 31 1.04 5.82 14.19
C ARG A 31 2.24 5.10 14.74
N GLY A 32 3.31 5.86 15.02
CA GLY A 32 4.49 5.31 15.68
C GLY A 32 5.04 4.08 15.01
N SER A 33 5.28 3.04 15.79
CA SER A 33 5.93 1.84 15.28
C SER A 33 5.08 1.10 14.25
N ILE A 34 3.77 1.13 14.37
CA ILE A 34 2.92 0.47 13.38
C ILE A 34 3.06 1.16 12.03
N ALA A 35 3.05 2.48 12.00
CA ALA A 35 3.22 3.23 10.76
C ALA A 35 4.58 2.92 10.13
N ASP A 36 5.63 2.90 10.95
CA ASP A 36 6.97 2.62 10.46
C ASP A 36 7.07 1.20 9.91
N ASP A 37 6.48 0.25 10.61
CA ASP A 37 6.50 -1.15 10.17
C ASP A 37 5.72 -1.36 8.88
N VAL A 38 4.58 -0.70 8.73
CA VAL A 38 3.80 -0.79 7.49
C VAL A 38 4.61 -0.26 6.33
N LYS A 39 5.23 0.90 6.50
CA LYS A 39 6.04 1.49 5.43
C LYS A 39 7.20 0.59 5.05
N GLN A 40 7.91 0.06 6.05
CA GLN A 40 9.04 -0.81 5.79
C GLN A 40 8.59 -2.10 5.10
N LYS A 41 7.48 -2.66 5.55
CA LYS A 41 6.98 -3.90 4.95
C LYS A 41 6.58 -3.68 3.49
N ILE A 42 5.98 -2.54 3.18
CA ILE A 42 5.63 -2.24 1.79
C ILE A 42 6.89 -2.11 0.94
N LEU A 43 7.95 -1.49 1.46
CA LEU A 43 9.22 -1.42 0.75
C LEU A 43 9.78 -2.83 0.51
N ASP A 44 9.70 -3.69 1.51
CA ASP A 44 10.19 -5.06 1.38
C ASP A 44 9.40 -5.84 0.33
N ILE A 45 8.09 -5.68 0.33
CA ILE A 45 7.22 -6.33 -0.65
C ILE A 45 7.56 -5.84 -2.05
N ALA A 46 7.76 -4.54 -2.20
CA ALA A 46 8.12 -3.96 -3.50
C ALA A 46 9.41 -4.55 -4.01
N ASN A 47 10.43 -4.62 -3.16
CA ASN A 47 11.70 -5.20 -3.54
C ASN A 47 11.57 -6.66 -3.95
N ALA A 48 10.78 -7.42 -3.21
CA ALA A 48 10.64 -8.84 -3.48
C ALA A 48 9.88 -9.12 -4.77
N ASN A 49 9.02 -8.20 -5.19
CA ASN A 49 8.15 -8.41 -6.35
C ASN A 49 8.55 -7.57 -7.57
N GLY A 50 9.63 -6.83 -7.48
CA GLY A 50 10.09 -6.04 -8.62
C GLY A 50 9.34 -4.74 -8.83
N TYR A 51 8.61 -4.27 -7.83
CA TYR A 51 7.98 -2.95 -7.87
C TYR A 51 8.94 -1.93 -7.30
N GLU A 52 8.65 -0.66 -7.54
CA GLU A 52 9.46 0.41 -7.00
C GLU A 52 8.55 1.42 -6.32
N ILE A 53 8.83 1.74 -5.07
CA ILE A 53 8.09 2.76 -4.35
C ILE A 53 8.76 4.10 -4.60
N ILE A 54 8.04 5.02 -5.23
CA ILE A 54 8.57 6.32 -5.57
C ILE A 54 8.35 7.31 -4.44
N ALA A 55 7.20 7.24 -3.80
CA ALA A 55 6.87 8.11 -2.68
C ALA A 55 5.86 7.39 -1.80
N MET A 56 5.86 7.69 -0.51
CA MET A 56 4.96 7.03 0.41
C MET A 56 4.76 7.91 1.64
N GLU A 57 3.51 8.08 2.03
CA GLU A 57 3.17 8.86 3.21
C GLU A 57 2.04 8.20 3.97
N THR A 58 2.06 8.35 5.27
CA THR A 58 0.96 7.86 6.12
C THR A 58 0.30 9.02 6.84
N ASP A 59 -0.98 8.87 7.08
CA ASP A 59 -1.68 9.66 8.06
C ASP A 59 -2.27 8.64 9.04
N LYS A 60 -3.06 9.08 9.99
CA LYS A 60 -3.50 8.21 11.09
C LYS A 60 -4.29 7.00 10.63
N ASP A 61 -5.11 7.16 9.61
CA ASP A 61 -6.04 6.12 9.17
C ASP A 61 -5.87 5.69 7.73
N HIS A 62 -4.81 6.14 7.06
CA HIS A 62 -4.59 5.71 5.68
C HIS A 62 -3.12 5.84 5.30
N ILE A 63 -2.75 5.14 4.23
CA ILE A 63 -1.44 5.25 3.63
C ILE A 63 -1.64 5.53 2.15
N HIS A 64 -0.79 6.38 1.61
CA HIS A 64 -0.82 6.75 0.22
C HIS A 64 0.57 6.54 -0.35
N PHE A 65 0.68 5.81 -1.45
CA PHE A 65 1.99 5.61 -2.05
C PHE A 65 1.91 5.62 -3.57
N LEU A 66 3.00 6.06 -4.18
CA LEU A 66 3.16 6.05 -5.63
C LEU A 66 4.10 4.92 -5.95
N LEU A 67 3.65 4.00 -6.78
CA LEU A 67 4.38 2.77 -7.08
C LEU A 67 4.58 2.64 -8.57
N SER A 68 5.79 2.22 -8.96
CA SER A 68 6.10 1.91 -10.35
C SER A 68 6.07 0.39 -10.52
N TYR A 69 5.45 -0.08 -11.60
CA TYR A 69 5.29 -1.51 -11.81
C TYR A 69 5.40 -1.83 -13.31
N ASP A 70 5.57 -3.11 -13.60
CA ASP A 70 5.77 -3.58 -14.97
C ASP A 70 4.43 -3.81 -15.64
N THR A 71 4.40 -3.77 -16.98
CA THR A 71 3.18 -3.98 -17.75
C THR A 71 2.59 -5.38 -17.56
N THR A 72 3.37 -6.33 -17.06
CA THR A 72 2.87 -7.68 -16.78
C THR A 72 2.17 -7.78 -15.44
N ASP A 73 2.28 -6.76 -14.60
CA ASP A 73 1.65 -6.76 -13.29
C ASP A 73 0.26 -6.19 -13.36
N ARG A 74 -0.58 -6.56 -12.42
CA ARG A 74 -1.93 -6.02 -12.31
C ARG A 74 -2.08 -5.29 -11.00
N ILE A 75 -2.70 -4.11 -11.03
CA ILE A 75 -2.90 -3.31 -9.83
C ILE A 75 -3.65 -4.10 -8.76
N CYS A 76 -4.68 -4.86 -9.13
CA CYS A 76 -5.43 -5.61 -8.14
C CYS A 76 -4.57 -6.65 -7.42
N ASN A 77 -3.62 -7.26 -8.12
CA ASN A 77 -2.73 -8.23 -7.50
C ASN A 77 -1.71 -7.55 -6.62
N ILE A 78 -1.22 -6.39 -7.02
CA ILE A 78 -0.29 -5.61 -6.20
C ILE A 78 -0.97 -5.24 -4.89
N VAL A 79 -2.19 -4.71 -4.95
CA VAL A 79 -2.93 -4.31 -3.77
C VAL A 79 -3.21 -5.52 -2.88
N LYS A 80 -3.61 -6.62 -3.49
CA LYS A 80 -3.90 -7.84 -2.73
C LYS A 80 -2.67 -8.31 -1.96
N THR A 81 -1.52 -8.33 -2.61
CA THR A 81 -0.26 -8.74 -1.98
C THR A 81 0.09 -7.81 -0.83
N VAL A 82 0.01 -6.50 -1.06
CA VAL A 82 0.34 -5.54 -0.03
C VAL A 82 -0.60 -5.70 1.17
N LYS A 83 -1.90 -5.79 0.93
CA LYS A 83 -2.86 -5.91 2.02
C LYS A 83 -2.67 -7.20 2.80
N GLN A 84 -2.49 -8.32 2.12
CA GLN A 84 -2.33 -9.61 2.79
C GLN A 84 -1.06 -9.68 3.60
N GLN A 85 0.05 -9.29 3.02
CA GLN A 85 1.33 -9.43 3.70
C GLN A 85 1.51 -8.43 4.83
N THR A 86 1.02 -7.21 4.68
CA THR A 86 1.10 -6.26 5.78
C THR A 86 0.18 -6.68 6.92
N THR A 87 -1.02 -7.18 6.61
CA THR A 87 -1.94 -7.65 7.65
C THR A 87 -1.33 -8.81 8.43
N TYR A 88 -0.79 -9.79 7.71
CA TYR A 88 -0.17 -10.94 8.35
C TYR A 88 0.97 -10.52 9.27
N TYR A 89 1.86 -9.68 8.77
CA TYR A 89 3.01 -9.21 9.52
C TYR A 89 2.59 -8.44 10.78
N LEU A 90 1.63 -7.54 10.64
CA LEU A 90 1.17 -6.72 11.76
C LEU A 90 0.50 -7.57 12.85
N TRP A 91 -0.27 -8.57 12.44
CA TRP A 91 -0.91 -9.45 13.41
C TRP A 91 0.08 -10.37 14.11
N GLN A 92 1.18 -10.73 13.44
CA GLN A 92 2.25 -11.47 14.09
C GLN A 92 2.91 -10.63 15.17
N LYS A 93 3.12 -9.37 14.89
CA LYS A 93 3.88 -8.52 15.80
C LYS A 93 3.03 -7.81 16.85
N TYR A 94 1.82 -7.45 16.51
CA TYR A 94 0.97 -6.62 17.36
C TYR A 94 -0.35 -7.31 17.74
N ASP A 95 -0.33 -8.61 17.89
CA ASP A 95 -1.55 -9.37 18.13
C ASP A 95 -2.36 -8.84 19.33
N SER A 96 -1.71 -8.62 20.44
CA SER A 96 -2.40 -8.17 21.66
C SER A 96 -3.10 -6.82 21.46
N PHE A 97 -2.43 -5.92 20.75
CA PHE A 97 -2.99 -4.61 20.50
C PHE A 97 -4.11 -4.68 19.47
N LEU A 98 -3.85 -5.38 18.37
CA LEU A 98 -4.82 -5.42 17.27
C LEU A 98 -6.08 -6.20 17.61
N SER A 99 -5.97 -7.21 18.47
CA SER A 99 -7.15 -7.97 18.87
C SER A 99 -8.16 -7.13 19.63
N LYS A 100 -7.72 -6.04 20.24
CA LYS A 100 -8.61 -5.10 20.91
C LYS A 100 -9.28 -4.16 19.93
N GLN A 101 -8.68 -4.00 18.76
CA GLN A 101 -9.22 -3.11 17.72
C GLN A 101 -10.17 -3.86 16.80
N TYR A 102 -9.79 -5.10 16.43
CA TYR A 102 -10.55 -5.93 15.51
C TYR A 102 -10.72 -7.31 16.13
N TRP A 103 -11.71 -7.43 16.99
CA TRP A 103 -11.85 -8.64 17.81
C TRP A 103 -12.46 -9.83 17.09
N LYS A 104 -13.17 -9.61 15.97
CA LYS A 104 -13.82 -10.71 15.28
C LYS A 104 -12.91 -11.51 14.36
N LYS A 105 -11.99 -10.84 13.69
CA LYS A 105 -11.08 -11.50 12.76
C LYS A 105 -9.86 -10.66 12.52
N LYS A 106 -8.85 -11.29 11.97
CA LYS A 106 -7.55 -10.64 11.78
C LYS A 106 -7.55 -9.83 10.50
N ILE A 107 -8.00 -8.61 10.59
CA ILE A 107 -8.05 -7.66 9.48
C ILE A 107 -7.26 -6.42 9.88
N PHE A 108 -6.97 -5.56 8.90
CA PHE A 108 -6.34 -4.29 9.16
C PHE A 108 -6.88 -3.22 8.21
N TRP A 109 -7.05 -3.55 6.95
CA TRP A 109 -7.46 -2.59 5.93
C TRP A 109 -8.94 -2.71 5.61
N SER A 110 -9.53 -1.61 5.12
CA SER A 110 -10.90 -1.64 4.61
C SER A 110 -10.93 -2.51 3.36
N ASP A 111 -12.13 -2.89 2.93
CA ASP A 111 -12.28 -3.85 1.84
C ASP A 111 -11.80 -3.37 0.48
N GLY A 112 -11.90 -2.08 0.23
CA GLY A 112 -11.52 -1.55 -1.09
C GLY A 112 -10.17 -0.91 -1.11
N TYR A 113 -9.90 -0.20 -2.20
CA TYR A 113 -8.72 0.63 -2.32
C TYR A 113 -8.98 1.68 -3.38
N PHE A 114 -8.21 2.76 -3.32
CA PHE A 114 -8.24 3.78 -4.36
C PHE A 114 -6.98 3.62 -5.20
N ALA A 115 -7.12 3.69 -6.51
CA ALA A 115 -5.96 3.65 -7.41
C ALA A 115 -6.18 4.61 -8.57
N CYS A 116 -5.16 5.37 -8.89
CA CYS A 116 -5.17 6.29 -10.02
C CYS A 116 -3.88 6.10 -10.79
N SER A 117 -3.99 5.68 -12.03
CA SER A 117 -2.82 5.20 -12.77
C SER A 117 -1.84 6.27 -13.17
N ILE A 118 -2.26 7.49 -13.40
CA ILE A 118 -1.34 8.51 -13.86
C ILE A 118 -1.76 9.87 -13.40
N GLY A 119 -0.81 10.78 -13.38
CA GLY A 119 -1.08 12.19 -13.20
C GLY A 119 -1.29 12.54 -11.76
N GLU A 120 -1.73 13.75 -11.56
CA GLU A 120 -1.92 14.28 -10.24
C GLU A 120 -3.25 13.82 -9.68
N VAL A 121 -3.22 13.41 -8.44
CA VAL A 121 -4.44 13.07 -7.74
C VAL A 121 -4.68 14.20 -6.75
N SER A 122 -5.81 14.86 -6.85
CA SER A 122 -6.08 15.99 -5.97
C SER A 122 -6.33 15.52 -4.55
N SER A 123 -5.95 16.37 -3.59
CA SER A 123 -6.20 16.08 -2.19
C SER A 123 -7.68 15.88 -1.92
N ALA A 124 -8.52 16.64 -2.63
CA ALA A 124 -9.96 16.51 -2.45
C ALA A 124 -10.48 15.14 -2.86
N THR A 125 -9.96 14.59 -3.96
CA THR A 125 -10.36 13.26 -4.42
C THR A 125 -9.97 12.19 -3.41
N ILE A 126 -8.75 12.26 -2.92
CA ILE A 126 -8.28 11.31 -1.92
C ILE A 126 -9.09 11.43 -0.64
N GLN A 127 -9.37 12.65 -0.20
CA GLN A 127 -10.13 12.88 1.00
C GLN A 127 -11.55 12.31 0.90
N LYS A 128 -12.20 12.48 -0.25
CA LYS A 128 -13.52 11.92 -0.47
C LYS A 128 -13.50 10.40 -0.36
N TYR A 129 -12.47 9.76 -0.92
CA TYR A 129 -12.37 8.33 -0.82
C TYR A 129 -12.22 7.89 0.64
N ILE A 130 -11.32 8.54 1.37
CA ILE A 130 -11.07 8.20 2.77
C ILE A 130 -12.37 8.33 3.58
N GLU A 131 -13.09 9.42 3.39
CA GLU A 131 -14.33 9.66 4.13
C GLU A 131 -15.38 8.60 3.82
N SER A 132 -15.37 8.09 2.60
CA SER A 132 -16.34 7.06 2.22
C SER A 132 -16.05 5.72 2.89
N GLN A 133 -14.86 5.54 3.47
CA GLN A 133 -14.48 4.29 4.13
C GLN A 133 -14.87 4.28 5.61
N GLY A 134 -15.24 5.41 6.13
CA GLY A 134 -15.64 5.54 7.53
C GLY A 134 -16.98 4.98 7.82
#